data_e2412390aec48aa448b0a3ef5e38742d
#
_entry.id   e2412390aec48aa448b0a3ef5e38742d
#
_cell.length_a   1.000
_cell.length_b   1.000
_cell.length_c   1.000
_cell.angle_alpha   90.00
_cell.angle_beta   90.00
_cell.angle_gamma   90.00
#
_symmetry.space_group_name_H-M   'P 1'
#
loop_
_entity.id
_entity.type
_entity.pdbx_description
1 polymer ?
#
loop_
_entity_poly.entity_id
_entity_poly.type
_entity_poly.pdbx_seq_one_letter_code
_entity_poly.pdbx_strand_id
1 'polypeptide(L)'
;MTVKPHEYRDLIAAYIDANYGPRGVVVYTEVSLGKTIIGKNRKLDLFVLRRSDQRAIALETKYQEVPGTTDEKIPYALQDLEALWIPGCLVYAGPGWSKGVLHALEGSRRAVHCLPEQTELARTHATRELDHVLAAVFGIWDQVIPEERLFSKSRQLTLLARGPKKVEPRRAAPEKEPAGGEGR
;
A
#
# COMPACT_ATOMS: atom_id res chain seq x y z
N MET A 1 -6.12 -15.11 -16.91
CA MET A 1 -6.63 -16.05 -15.87
C MET A 1 -7.57 -15.23 -14.98
N THR A 2 -8.87 -15.54 -15.00
CA THR A 2 -9.86 -14.72 -14.27
C THR A 2 -9.81 -15.07 -12.80
N VAL A 3 -9.41 -14.13 -11.97
CA VAL A 3 -9.38 -14.29 -10.50
C VAL A 3 -10.80 -14.14 -9.96
N LYS A 4 -11.31 -15.17 -9.29
CA LYS A 4 -12.63 -15.13 -8.67
C LYS A 4 -12.59 -14.31 -7.37
N PRO A 5 -13.71 -13.66 -6.96
CA PRO A 5 -13.73 -12.84 -5.76
C PRO A 5 -13.23 -13.54 -4.49
N HIS A 6 -13.60 -14.82 -4.29
CA HIS A 6 -13.14 -15.60 -3.15
C HIS A 6 -11.64 -15.95 -3.22
N GLU A 7 -11.10 -16.18 -4.43
CA GLU A 7 -9.67 -16.44 -4.62
C GLU A 7 -8.84 -15.20 -4.28
N TYR A 8 -9.33 -14.00 -4.63
CA TYR A 8 -8.69 -12.76 -4.25
C TYR A 8 -8.75 -12.52 -2.72
N ARG A 9 -9.90 -12.77 -2.08
CA ARG A 9 -10.03 -12.71 -0.62
C ARG A 9 -9.01 -13.63 0.05
N ASP A 10 -8.92 -14.87 -0.41
CA ASP A 10 -8.05 -15.89 0.17
C ASP A 10 -6.56 -15.53 -0.07
N LEU A 11 -6.22 -14.90 -1.20
CA LEU A 11 -4.89 -14.36 -1.48
C LEU A 11 -4.52 -13.25 -0.49
N ILE A 12 -5.43 -12.30 -0.21
CA ILE A 12 -5.21 -11.26 0.78
C ILE A 12 -5.05 -11.86 2.19
N ALA A 13 -5.87 -12.86 2.54
CA ALA A 13 -5.75 -13.57 3.82
C ALA A 13 -4.38 -14.25 3.95
N ALA A 14 -3.94 -14.98 2.93
CA ALA A 14 -2.64 -15.64 2.90
C ALA A 14 -1.47 -14.64 2.99
N TYR A 15 -1.57 -13.51 2.28
CA TYR A 15 -0.59 -12.44 2.34
C TYR A 15 -0.45 -11.88 3.76
N ILE A 16 -1.57 -11.60 4.44
CA ILE A 16 -1.56 -11.07 5.80
C ILE A 16 -0.99 -12.11 6.77
N ASP A 17 -1.39 -13.36 6.66
CA ASP A 17 -0.90 -14.43 7.53
C ASP A 17 0.62 -14.62 7.38
N ALA A 18 1.12 -14.68 6.14
CA ALA A 18 2.54 -14.84 5.85
C ALA A 18 3.40 -13.70 6.42
N ASN A 19 2.96 -12.45 6.29
CA ASN A 19 3.77 -11.28 6.65
C ASN A 19 3.55 -10.78 8.07
N TYR A 20 2.38 -11.03 8.65
CA TYR A 20 1.98 -10.48 9.97
C TYR A 20 1.66 -11.56 11.00
N GLY A 21 1.47 -12.82 10.59
CA GLY A 21 1.29 -13.96 11.48
C GLY A 21 2.38 -14.09 12.54
N PRO A 22 3.68 -13.93 12.18
CA PRO A 22 4.79 -13.93 13.15
C PRO A 22 4.68 -12.83 14.22
N ARG A 23 3.89 -11.79 14.00
CA ARG A 23 3.60 -10.70 14.95
C ARG A 23 2.31 -10.92 15.76
N GLY A 24 1.76 -12.13 15.71
CA GLY A 24 0.54 -12.51 16.43
C GLY A 24 -0.75 -11.99 15.79
N VAL A 25 -0.70 -11.57 14.52
CA VAL A 25 -1.88 -11.22 13.75
C VAL A 25 -2.49 -12.49 13.18
N VAL A 26 -3.81 -12.63 13.29
CA VAL A 26 -4.57 -13.75 12.76
C VAL A 26 -5.70 -13.25 11.88
N VAL A 27 -6.06 -14.03 10.87
CA VAL A 27 -7.09 -13.69 9.91
C VAL A 27 -8.23 -14.70 10.02
N TYR A 28 -9.45 -14.18 10.16
CA TYR A 28 -10.68 -14.96 10.08
C TYR A 28 -11.42 -14.58 8.80
N THR A 29 -12.00 -15.54 8.13
CA THR A 29 -12.79 -15.33 6.92
C THR A 29 -14.29 -15.42 7.23
N GLU A 30 -15.10 -14.65 6.51
CA GLU A 30 -16.57 -14.75 6.52
C GLU A 30 -17.21 -14.56 7.90
N VAL A 31 -16.68 -13.64 8.70
CA VAL A 31 -17.13 -13.40 10.07
C VAL A 31 -18.43 -12.59 10.08
N SER A 32 -19.44 -13.10 10.79
CA SER A 32 -20.68 -12.34 11.03
C SER A 32 -20.47 -11.32 12.15
N LEU A 33 -20.65 -10.03 11.83
CA LEU A 33 -20.45 -8.94 12.80
C LEU A 33 -21.47 -7.82 12.61
N GLY A 34 -22.48 -7.79 13.47
CA GLY A 34 -23.50 -6.74 13.49
C GLY A 34 -24.38 -6.72 12.24
N LYS A 35 -24.87 -5.53 11.91
CA LYS A 35 -25.75 -5.30 10.76
C LYS A 35 -25.17 -4.28 9.79
N THR A 36 -25.53 -4.42 8.53
CA THR A 36 -25.25 -3.41 7.50
C THR A 36 -26.13 -2.17 7.70
N ILE A 37 -25.79 -1.08 7.01
CA ILE A 37 -26.56 0.18 7.04
C ILE A 37 -28.01 0.02 6.57
N ILE A 38 -28.34 -1.07 5.88
CA ILE A 38 -29.72 -1.42 5.47
C ILE A 38 -30.34 -2.51 6.35
N GLY A 39 -29.77 -2.79 7.52
CA GLY A 39 -30.32 -3.70 8.52
C GLY A 39 -30.14 -5.20 8.27
N LYS A 40 -29.43 -5.61 7.21
CA LYS A 40 -29.10 -7.02 6.96
C LYS A 40 -27.98 -7.50 7.87
N ASN A 41 -27.91 -8.79 8.18
CA ASN A 41 -26.77 -9.35 8.88
C ASN A 41 -25.50 -9.13 8.04
N ARG A 42 -24.49 -8.48 8.65
CA ARG A 42 -23.21 -8.21 7.98
C ARG A 42 -22.34 -9.46 8.06
N LYS A 43 -21.74 -9.82 6.94
CA LYS A 43 -20.72 -10.85 6.83
C LYS A 43 -19.47 -10.18 6.27
N LEU A 44 -18.44 -10.10 7.09
CA LEU A 44 -17.15 -9.52 6.70
C LEU A 44 -16.37 -10.55 5.87
N ASP A 45 -15.74 -10.11 4.79
CA ASP A 45 -14.85 -10.98 4.01
C ASP A 45 -13.68 -11.46 4.86
N LEU A 46 -12.98 -10.53 5.51
CA LEU A 46 -11.88 -10.82 6.43
C LEU A 46 -12.04 -10.02 7.73
N PHE A 47 -11.77 -10.67 8.85
CA PHE A 47 -11.61 -10.06 10.15
C PHE A 47 -10.19 -10.32 10.63
N VAL A 48 -9.38 -9.28 10.72
CA VAL A 48 -7.97 -9.36 11.06
C VAL A 48 -7.77 -8.88 12.50
N LEU A 49 -7.18 -9.71 13.34
CA LEU A 49 -7.04 -9.49 14.78
C LEU A 49 -5.59 -9.69 15.22
N ARG A 50 -5.03 -8.76 15.98
CA ARG A 50 -3.81 -8.99 16.72
C ARG A 50 -4.12 -9.52 18.13
N ARG A 51 -3.62 -10.73 18.44
CA ARG A 51 -3.97 -11.43 19.69
C ARG A 51 -3.49 -10.73 20.96
N SER A 52 -2.35 -10.05 20.90
CA SER A 52 -1.69 -9.47 22.08
C SER A 52 -2.48 -8.34 22.75
N ASP A 53 -3.21 -7.53 21.96
CA ASP A 53 -3.94 -6.35 22.43
C ASP A 53 -5.37 -6.27 21.91
N GLN A 54 -5.84 -7.30 21.21
CA GLN A 54 -7.19 -7.43 20.66
C GLN A 54 -7.59 -6.32 19.67
N ARG A 55 -6.62 -5.60 19.11
CA ARG A 55 -6.90 -4.67 18.02
C ARG A 55 -7.35 -5.44 16.78
N ALA A 56 -8.37 -4.93 16.12
CA ALA A 56 -8.94 -5.59 14.96
C ALA A 56 -9.26 -4.60 13.83
N ILE A 57 -9.32 -5.11 12.62
CA ILE A 57 -9.80 -4.41 11.43
C ILE A 57 -10.66 -5.36 10.60
N ALA A 58 -11.74 -4.83 10.04
CA ALA A 58 -12.57 -5.49 9.04
C ALA A 58 -12.06 -5.14 7.65
N LEU A 59 -11.88 -6.15 6.79
CA LEU A 59 -11.54 -5.92 5.40
C LEU A 59 -12.65 -6.48 4.51
N GLU A 60 -13.08 -5.66 3.56
CA GLU A 60 -13.92 -6.04 2.43
C GLU A 60 -13.03 -6.13 1.21
N THR A 61 -13.13 -7.21 0.42
CA THR A 61 -12.25 -7.44 -0.72
C THR A 61 -13.02 -7.34 -2.03
N LYS A 62 -12.47 -6.63 -3.00
CA LYS A 62 -13.07 -6.42 -4.31
C LYS A 62 -12.03 -6.58 -5.41
N TYR A 63 -12.23 -7.58 -6.26
CA TYR A 63 -11.43 -7.75 -7.47
C TYR A 63 -12.31 -7.57 -8.71
N GLN A 64 -11.88 -6.75 -9.64
CA GLN A 64 -12.61 -6.52 -10.88
C GLN A 64 -11.65 -6.60 -12.07
N GLU A 65 -11.80 -7.65 -12.87
CA GLU A 65 -10.95 -7.88 -14.05
C GLU A 65 -11.48 -7.17 -15.30
N VAL A 66 -12.79 -7.14 -15.45
CA VAL A 66 -13.48 -6.48 -16.57
C VAL A 66 -14.51 -5.49 -16.06
N PRO A 67 -14.82 -4.44 -16.82
CA PRO A 67 -15.88 -3.50 -16.45
C PRO A 67 -17.20 -4.23 -16.14
N GLY A 68 -17.84 -3.88 -15.03
CA GLY A 68 -19.07 -4.55 -14.61
C GLY A 68 -19.77 -3.87 -13.44
N THR A 69 -20.78 -4.56 -12.91
CA THR A 69 -21.69 -4.03 -11.87
C THR A 69 -21.07 -3.87 -10.48
N THR A 70 -19.80 -4.24 -10.29
CA THR A 70 -19.11 -4.05 -9.01
C THR A 70 -18.93 -2.57 -8.70
N ASP A 71 -18.77 -1.73 -9.70
CA ASP A 71 -18.63 -0.29 -9.59
C ASP A 71 -19.79 0.34 -8.78
N GLU A 72 -21.02 -0.08 -9.06
CA GLU A 72 -22.22 0.45 -8.39
C GLU A 72 -22.27 0.11 -6.89
N LYS A 73 -21.54 -0.91 -6.46
CA LYS A 73 -21.51 -1.39 -5.08
C LYS A 73 -20.47 -0.68 -4.21
N ILE A 74 -19.52 0.02 -4.82
CA ILE A 74 -18.42 0.64 -4.09
C ILE A 74 -18.87 1.73 -3.11
N PRO A 75 -19.74 2.71 -3.50
CA PRO A 75 -20.19 3.73 -2.55
C PRO A 75 -20.90 3.13 -1.34
N TYR A 76 -21.75 2.13 -1.57
CA TYR A 76 -22.43 1.42 -0.50
C TYR A 76 -21.44 0.69 0.43
N ALA A 77 -20.45 -0.03 -0.14
CA ALA A 77 -19.46 -0.75 0.65
C ALA A 77 -18.63 0.19 1.53
N LEU A 78 -18.23 1.35 1.00
CA LEU A 78 -17.50 2.36 1.76
C LEU A 78 -18.33 2.93 2.92
N GLN A 79 -19.60 3.26 2.69
CA GLN A 79 -20.52 3.73 3.74
C GLN A 79 -20.77 2.64 4.80
N ASP A 80 -20.91 1.38 4.39
CA ASP A 80 -21.12 0.28 5.32
C ASP A 80 -19.90 0.04 6.22
N LEU A 81 -18.68 0.20 5.66
CA LEU A 81 -17.44 0.15 6.42
C LEU A 81 -17.29 1.32 7.41
N GLU A 82 -17.81 2.51 7.07
CA GLU A 82 -17.83 3.64 7.99
C GLU A 82 -18.77 3.43 9.19
N ALA A 83 -19.82 2.67 9.02
CA ALA A 83 -20.77 2.34 10.07
C ALA A 83 -20.29 1.23 11.02
N LEU A 84 -19.11 0.65 10.81
CA LEU A 84 -18.53 -0.35 11.71
C LEU A 84 -18.04 0.28 13.02
N TRP A 85 -18.15 -0.47 14.12
CA TRP A 85 -17.60 -0.08 15.43
C TRP A 85 -16.07 -0.24 15.52
N ILE A 86 -15.49 -0.98 14.58
CA ILE A 86 -14.05 -1.18 14.43
C ILE A 86 -13.56 -0.55 13.14
N PRO A 87 -12.26 -0.28 12.98
CA PRO A 87 -11.71 0.13 11.69
C PRO A 87 -12.16 -0.80 10.57
N GLY A 88 -12.58 -0.23 9.45
CA GLY A 88 -12.94 -0.97 8.24
C GLY A 88 -12.21 -0.43 7.03
N CYS A 89 -11.77 -1.31 6.13
CA CYS A 89 -11.09 -0.96 4.91
C CYS A 89 -11.52 -1.86 3.75
N LEU A 90 -11.70 -1.27 2.57
CA LEU A 90 -11.94 -1.95 1.32
C LEU A 90 -10.60 -2.18 0.63
N VAL A 91 -10.25 -3.43 0.39
CA VAL A 91 -9.03 -3.83 -0.34
C VAL A 91 -9.43 -4.17 -1.77
N TYR A 92 -8.82 -3.47 -2.74
CA TYR A 92 -9.21 -3.66 -4.14
C TYR A 92 -8.02 -3.94 -5.04
N ALA A 93 -8.28 -4.64 -6.17
CA ALA A 93 -7.35 -4.81 -7.27
C ALA A 93 -8.09 -5.14 -8.57
N GLY A 94 -7.32 -5.25 -9.65
CA GLY A 94 -7.81 -5.58 -10.99
C GLY A 94 -7.94 -4.38 -11.91
N PRO A 95 -7.87 -4.60 -13.23
CA PRO A 95 -7.86 -3.53 -14.24
C PRO A 95 -9.25 -3.06 -14.69
N GLY A 96 -10.31 -3.71 -14.20
CA GLY A 96 -11.68 -3.51 -14.73
C GLY A 96 -12.46 -2.32 -14.16
N TRP A 97 -11.85 -1.50 -13.29
CA TRP A 97 -12.50 -0.36 -12.66
C TRP A 97 -12.73 0.80 -13.63
N SER A 98 -13.90 1.42 -13.59
CA SER A 98 -14.11 2.68 -14.28
C SER A 98 -13.27 3.81 -13.66
N LYS A 99 -12.90 4.82 -14.47
CA LYS A 99 -12.10 5.96 -13.99
C LYS A 99 -12.74 6.67 -12.79
N GLY A 100 -14.07 6.83 -12.81
CA GLY A 100 -14.79 7.51 -11.72
C GLY A 100 -14.72 6.73 -10.41
N VAL A 101 -14.88 5.42 -10.47
CA VAL A 101 -14.78 4.55 -9.29
C VAL A 101 -13.33 4.45 -8.80
N LEU A 102 -12.37 4.36 -9.72
CA LEU A 102 -10.96 4.35 -9.34
C LEU A 102 -10.57 5.63 -8.58
N HIS A 103 -10.98 6.81 -9.06
CA HIS A 103 -10.77 8.06 -8.33
C HIS A 103 -11.46 8.08 -6.95
N ALA A 104 -12.65 7.48 -6.83
CA ALA A 104 -13.33 7.39 -5.54
C ALA A 104 -12.61 6.46 -4.57
N LEU A 105 -12.07 5.34 -5.06
CA LEU A 105 -11.26 4.41 -4.28
C LEU A 105 -9.95 5.05 -3.82
N GLU A 106 -9.19 5.66 -4.75
CA GLU A 106 -7.92 6.33 -4.48
C GLU A 106 -8.07 7.54 -3.54
N GLY A 107 -9.19 8.26 -3.62
CA GLY A 107 -9.52 9.39 -2.74
C GLY A 107 -10.06 8.98 -1.38
N SER A 108 -10.39 7.71 -1.16
CA SER A 108 -10.98 7.23 0.08
C SER A 108 -9.93 6.78 1.09
N ARG A 109 -10.03 7.27 2.33
CA ARG A 109 -9.21 6.78 3.44
C ARG A 109 -9.57 5.34 3.87
N ARG A 110 -10.63 4.78 3.32
CA ARG A 110 -11.13 3.44 3.63
C ARG A 110 -10.99 2.47 2.48
N ALA A 111 -10.25 2.83 1.43
CA ALA A 111 -9.93 1.92 0.35
C ALA A 111 -8.42 1.91 0.11
N VAL A 112 -7.89 0.75 -0.21
CA VAL A 112 -6.47 0.56 -0.50
C VAL A 112 -6.29 -0.42 -1.64
N HIS A 113 -5.35 -0.12 -2.51
CA HIS A 113 -4.93 -1.08 -3.51
C HIS A 113 -4.01 -2.13 -2.88
N CYS A 114 -4.25 -3.40 -3.20
CA CYS A 114 -3.34 -4.48 -2.81
C CYS A 114 -3.44 -5.64 -3.79
N LEU A 115 -2.33 -5.98 -4.43
CA LEU A 115 -2.22 -7.13 -5.31
C LEU A 115 -0.95 -7.92 -4.99
N PRO A 116 -1.00 -8.85 -4.01
CA PRO A 116 0.14 -9.73 -3.71
C PRO A 116 0.49 -10.65 -4.88
N GLU A 117 1.76 -10.98 -5.01
CA GLU A 117 2.19 -12.07 -5.88
C GLU A 117 1.77 -13.42 -5.28
N GLN A 118 1.20 -14.29 -6.11
CA GLN A 118 0.59 -15.54 -5.63
C GLN A 118 1.62 -16.57 -5.13
N THR A 119 2.86 -16.51 -5.62
CA THR A 119 3.89 -17.51 -5.30
C THR A 119 4.71 -17.17 -4.07
N GLU A 120 5.09 -15.93 -3.88
CA GLU A 120 6.04 -15.55 -2.84
C GLU A 120 5.39 -14.80 -1.66
N LEU A 121 4.21 -14.21 -1.86
CA LEU A 121 3.50 -13.38 -0.88
C LEU A 121 4.39 -12.30 -0.26
N ALA A 122 5.44 -11.88 -0.97
CA ALA A 122 6.38 -10.88 -0.50
C ALA A 122 5.75 -9.48 -0.48
N ARG A 123 6.27 -8.61 0.39
CA ARG A 123 5.91 -7.19 0.39
C ARG A 123 6.49 -6.52 -0.84
N THR A 124 5.64 -5.83 -1.59
CA THR A 124 6.01 -5.14 -2.82
C THR A 124 5.41 -3.73 -2.84
N HIS A 125 5.67 -2.98 -3.89
CA HIS A 125 4.98 -1.71 -4.10
C HIS A 125 3.46 -1.89 -4.21
N ALA A 126 3.01 -3.03 -4.78
CA ALA A 126 1.59 -3.33 -4.98
C ALA A 126 0.84 -3.72 -3.69
N THR A 127 1.54 -3.98 -2.59
CA THR A 127 0.95 -4.30 -1.27
C THR A 127 1.08 -3.17 -0.26
N ARG A 128 1.87 -2.13 -0.59
CA ARG A 128 2.27 -1.07 0.35
C ARG A 128 1.11 -0.39 1.06
N GLU A 129 0.01 -0.12 0.37
CA GLU A 129 -1.12 0.60 0.96
C GLU A 129 -1.78 -0.21 2.07
N LEU A 130 -1.99 -1.51 1.84
CA LEU A 130 -2.49 -2.41 2.87
C LEU A 130 -1.51 -2.52 4.04
N ASP A 131 -0.22 -2.61 3.76
CA ASP A 131 0.83 -2.65 4.79
C ASP A 131 0.77 -1.41 5.69
N HIS A 132 0.57 -0.23 5.12
CA HIS A 132 0.43 1.01 5.88
C HIS A 132 -0.82 1.01 6.77
N VAL A 133 -1.95 0.51 6.26
CA VAL A 133 -3.18 0.39 7.06
C VAL A 133 -2.99 -0.57 8.22
N LEU A 134 -2.41 -1.74 7.98
CA LEU A 134 -2.14 -2.73 9.04
C LEU A 134 -1.14 -2.19 10.07
N ALA A 135 -0.08 -1.49 9.61
CA ALA A 135 0.88 -0.83 10.50
C ALA A 135 0.22 0.23 11.39
N ALA A 136 -0.69 1.03 10.82
CA ALA A 136 -1.43 2.06 11.56
C ALA A 136 -2.37 1.45 12.60
N VAL A 137 -3.15 0.42 12.22
CA VAL A 137 -4.12 -0.21 13.11
C VAL A 137 -3.43 -0.96 14.25
N PHE A 138 -2.39 -1.69 13.94
CA PHE A 138 -1.69 -2.53 14.92
C PHE A 138 -0.50 -1.86 15.60
N GLY A 139 -0.09 -0.66 15.18
CA GLY A 139 1.07 0.03 15.76
C GLY A 139 2.39 -0.70 15.50
N ILE A 140 2.56 -1.30 14.32
CA ILE A 140 3.74 -2.07 13.91
C ILE A 140 4.48 -1.37 12.76
N TRP A 141 4.77 -0.09 12.96
CA TRP A 141 5.40 0.76 11.95
C TRP A 141 6.80 0.31 11.54
N ASP A 142 7.49 -0.43 12.41
CA ASP A 142 8.77 -1.08 12.12
C ASP A 142 8.70 -2.05 10.92
N GLN A 143 7.49 -2.49 10.55
CA GLN A 143 7.28 -3.36 9.39
C GLN A 143 7.31 -2.60 8.06
N VAL A 144 7.08 -1.30 8.06
CA VAL A 144 6.93 -0.47 6.85
C VAL A 144 7.89 0.71 6.80
N ILE A 145 8.47 1.11 7.94
CA ILE A 145 9.45 2.19 8.01
C ILE A 145 10.84 1.58 8.23
N PRO A 146 11.74 1.67 7.25
CA PRO A 146 13.10 1.14 7.38
C PRO A 146 13.89 1.88 8.47
N GLU A 147 14.66 1.14 9.27
CA GLU A 147 15.49 1.68 10.37
C GLU A 147 16.52 2.71 9.89
N GLU A 148 16.99 2.59 8.64
CA GLU A 148 17.92 3.53 8.01
C GLU A 148 17.33 4.94 7.84
N ARG A 149 16.02 5.10 7.97
CA ARG A 149 15.32 6.39 7.95
C ARG A 149 15.24 7.06 9.31
N LEU A 150 15.67 6.37 10.37
CA LEU A 150 15.71 6.97 11.72
C LEU A 150 16.65 8.17 11.73
N PHE A 151 16.14 9.32 12.19
CA PHE A 151 16.96 10.52 12.32
C PHE A 151 18.02 10.33 13.41
N SER A 152 19.28 10.55 13.06
CA SER A 152 20.40 10.52 14.00
C SER A 152 21.20 11.82 13.93
N LYS A 153 21.40 12.47 15.08
CA LYS A 153 22.22 13.68 15.19
C LYS A 153 23.65 13.48 14.72
N SER A 154 24.23 12.30 14.95
CA SER A 154 25.59 11.97 14.49
C SER A 154 25.71 11.95 12.96
N ARG A 155 24.66 11.54 12.25
CA ARG A 155 24.62 11.54 10.78
C ARG A 155 24.62 12.99 10.24
N GLN A 156 23.91 13.90 10.90
CA GLN A 156 23.84 15.31 10.51
C GLN A 156 25.18 16.03 10.74
N LEU A 157 25.86 15.76 11.84
CA LEU A 157 27.19 16.31 12.12
C LEU A 157 28.23 15.85 11.09
N THR A 158 28.17 14.61 10.62
CA THR A 158 29.05 14.10 9.57
C THR A 158 28.80 14.78 8.22
N LEU A 159 27.56 15.15 7.89
CA LEU A 159 27.23 15.90 6.69
C LEU A 159 27.72 17.35 6.75
N LEU A 160 27.61 17.99 7.91
CA LEU A 160 28.11 19.36 8.14
C LEU A 160 29.64 19.43 8.19
N ALA A 161 30.30 18.37 8.70
CA ALA A 161 31.77 18.25 8.73
C ALA A 161 32.37 17.99 7.34
N ARG A 162 31.61 17.45 6.40
CA ARG A 162 31.97 17.39 4.98
C ARG A 162 31.67 18.73 4.34
N GLY A 163 32.52 19.72 4.55
CA GLY A 163 32.42 21.04 3.91
C GLY A 163 32.17 20.94 2.39
N PRO A 164 31.78 22.05 1.74
CA PRO A 164 31.45 22.03 0.32
C PRO A 164 32.63 21.42 -0.47
N LYS A 165 32.34 20.41 -1.30
CA LYS A 165 33.31 19.85 -2.21
C LYS A 165 33.99 21.00 -2.95
N LYS A 166 35.32 21.19 -2.78
CA LYS A 166 36.09 22.12 -3.62
C LYS A 166 35.79 21.77 -5.07
N VAL A 167 35.07 22.67 -5.74
CA VAL A 167 34.93 22.61 -7.19
C VAL A 167 36.33 22.87 -7.75
N GLU A 168 36.99 21.86 -8.27
CA GLU A 168 38.23 22.06 -9.04
C GLU A 168 37.89 23.00 -10.21
N PRO A 169 38.73 24.05 -10.42
CA PRO A 169 38.54 24.93 -11.56
C PRO A 169 38.68 24.11 -12.85
N ARG A 170 37.68 24.20 -13.70
CA ARG A 170 37.76 23.62 -15.05
C ARG A 170 39.07 24.09 -15.70
N ARG A 171 39.95 23.18 -16.05
CA ARG A 171 41.10 23.46 -16.92
C ARG A 171 40.56 24.14 -18.17
N ALA A 172 41.08 25.35 -18.44
CA ALA A 172 40.83 26.05 -19.70
C ALA A 172 41.22 25.16 -20.87
N ALA A 173 40.34 25.09 -21.86
CA ALA A 173 40.66 24.39 -23.11
C ALA A 173 41.84 25.07 -23.80
N PRO A 174 42.77 24.32 -24.42
CA PRO A 174 43.89 24.92 -25.14
C PRO A 174 43.35 25.78 -26.30
N GLU A 175 43.85 27.02 -26.36
CA GLU A 175 43.61 27.95 -27.48
C GLU A 175 44.10 27.27 -28.79
N LYS A 176 43.24 27.23 -29.78
CA LYS A 176 43.59 26.84 -31.15
C LYS A 176 44.41 27.98 -31.77
N GLU A 177 45.67 27.68 -32.10
CA GLU A 177 46.47 28.56 -32.94
C GLU A 177 45.79 28.81 -34.28
N PRO A 178 45.85 30.05 -34.81
CA PRO A 178 45.36 30.36 -36.13
C PRO A 178 46.26 29.78 -37.20
N ALA A 179 45.73 28.99 -38.10
CA ALA A 179 46.39 28.49 -39.26
C ALA A 179 46.80 29.69 -40.15
N GLY A 180 48.12 29.89 -40.27
CA GLY A 180 48.71 30.87 -41.15
C GLY A 180 48.41 30.54 -42.63
N GLY A 181 47.96 31.55 -43.34
CA GLY A 181 47.84 31.49 -44.80
C GLY A 181 49.18 31.72 -45.49
N GLU A 182 49.46 30.94 -46.47
CA GLU A 182 50.34 31.21 -47.63
C GLU A 182 49.58 30.65 -48.82
N GLY A 183 49.22 31.35 -49.83
CA GLY A 183 49.88 32.24 -50.75
C GLY A 183 50.52 31.45 -51.93
N ARG A 184 49.68 31.16 -52.94
CA ARG A 184 50.01 31.30 -54.36
C ARG A 184 48.91 30.70 -55.23
#